data_b2c484853bc1f6322fc9d73b73408a36
#
_entry.id   b2c484853bc1f6322fc9d73b73408a36
#
_cell.length_a   1.000
_cell.length_b   1.000
_cell.length_c   1.000
_cell.angle_alpha   90.00
_cell.angle_beta   90.00
_cell.angle_gamma   90.00
#
_symmetry.space_group_name_H-M   'P 1'
#
loop_
_entity.id
_entity.type
_entity.pdbx_description
1 polymer ?
#
loop_
_entity_poly.entity_id
_entity_poly.type
_entity_poly.pdbx_seq_one_letter_code
_entity_poly.pdbx_strand_id
1 'polypeptide(L)'
;MPEDSKESSLRNLKVVLAYDGSDYSGWQVQPELETIQGSLALAIGRLTGEKVLPQGSGRTDAGVHALAQVATFATRSSIPVGNWQKALNDILPPAIRVLDVQEVETDFHARKSARKKTYRYRIYRAGVCPPFLARYVWHFPYPLDEETMTEAAAVVVGEHDFTSFAAVDEEKRDEEVVAVHAQNGVESGKNVTVDECKRTTAGSTNVRTVYSSAWVREGDEFTYKVSGSGFLHHMVRNLVGTFLLVGKGTLRMQDIGTI
;
A
#
# COMPACT_ATOMS: atom_id res chain seq x y z
N MET A 1 2.38 -18.64 49.35
CA MET A 1 3.17 -18.76 48.12
C MET A 1 2.77 -17.64 47.23
N PRO A 2 3.58 -16.58 47.00
CA PRO A 2 3.27 -15.60 45.97
C PRO A 2 3.57 -16.25 44.61
N GLU A 3 2.54 -16.31 43.75
CA GLU A 3 2.70 -16.64 42.33
C GLU A 3 3.60 -15.58 41.70
N ASP A 4 4.77 -16.00 41.26
CA ASP A 4 5.63 -15.23 40.35
C ASP A 4 4.86 -14.98 39.07
N SER A 5 4.18 -13.84 38.99
CA SER A 5 3.70 -13.30 37.75
C SER A 5 4.92 -12.94 36.90
N LYS A 6 5.44 -13.91 36.09
CA LYS A 6 6.38 -13.61 35.01
C LYS A 6 5.78 -12.51 34.16
N GLU A 7 6.18 -11.26 34.39
CA GLU A 7 5.94 -10.20 33.41
C GLU A 7 6.48 -10.68 32.07
N SER A 8 5.55 -11.06 31.16
CA SER A 8 5.95 -11.48 29.84
C SER A 8 6.61 -10.30 29.13
N SER A 9 7.85 -10.48 28.71
CA SER A 9 8.61 -9.45 27.99
C SER A 9 7.86 -9.00 26.74
N LEU A 10 7.96 -7.72 26.41
CA LEU A 10 7.39 -7.20 25.16
C LEU A 10 8.13 -7.81 23.98
N ARG A 11 7.39 -8.42 23.07
CA ARG A 11 7.88 -9.09 21.86
C ARG A 11 7.40 -8.32 20.63
N ASN A 12 8.20 -8.23 19.59
CA ASN A 12 7.82 -7.63 18.32
C ASN A 12 7.62 -8.74 17.27
N LEU A 13 6.41 -8.85 16.72
CA LEU A 13 6.06 -9.87 15.75
C LEU A 13 5.90 -9.25 14.36
N LYS A 14 6.57 -9.86 13.38
CA LYS A 14 6.39 -9.61 11.95
C LYS A 14 5.42 -10.65 11.40
N VAL A 15 4.40 -10.18 10.70
CA VAL A 15 3.38 -11.01 10.08
C VAL A 15 3.39 -10.76 8.58
N VAL A 16 3.35 -11.82 7.78
CA VAL A 16 3.16 -11.76 6.33
C VAL A 16 1.73 -12.16 6.00
N LEU A 17 1.02 -11.31 5.26
CA LEU A 17 -0.40 -11.47 4.95
C LEU A 17 -0.65 -11.51 3.45
N ALA A 18 -1.55 -12.40 3.02
CA ALA A 18 -2.25 -12.27 1.74
C ALA A 18 -3.70 -11.89 1.98
N TYR A 19 -4.28 -11.07 1.11
CA TYR A 19 -5.70 -10.74 1.22
C TYR A 19 -6.34 -10.39 -0.12
N ASP A 20 -7.60 -10.77 -0.24
CA ASP A 20 -8.54 -10.22 -1.21
C ASP A 20 -9.15 -8.94 -0.64
N GLY A 21 -8.77 -7.80 -1.22
CA GLY A 21 -9.21 -6.48 -0.75
C GLY A 21 -10.55 -6.03 -1.33
N SER A 22 -11.23 -6.85 -2.16
CA SER A 22 -12.42 -6.43 -2.92
C SER A 22 -13.53 -5.84 -2.06
N ASP A 23 -13.73 -6.40 -0.87
CA ASP A 23 -14.82 -6.03 0.03
C ASP A 23 -14.31 -5.16 1.20
N TYR A 24 -13.07 -4.66 1.14
CA TYR A 24 -12.42 -3.84 2.17
C TYR A 24 -12.14 -2.42 1.70
N SER A 25 -12.29 -1.47 2.62
CA SER A 25 -11.96 -0.05 2.40
C SER A 25 -10.45 0.23 2.52
N GLY A 26 -9.63 -0.72 2.05
CA GLY A 26 -8.19 -0.67 2.05
C GLY A 26 -7.54 -1.19 3.33
N TRP A 27 -6.27 -0.84 3.50
CA TRP A 27 -5.47 -1.30 4.65
C TRP A 27 -5.83 -0.56 5.93
N GLN A 28 -5.78 0.78 5.91
CA GLN A 28 -5.81 1.63 7.10
C GLN A 28 -7.18 1.62 7.77
N VAL A 29 -7.20 1.50 9.12
CA VAL A 29 -8.43 1.65 9.91
C VAL A 29 -9.09 2.99 9.64
N GLN A 30 -10.39 2.96 9.38
CA GLN A 30 -11.25 4.12 9.19
C GLN A 30 -12.53 3.91 10.02
N PRO A 31 -13.15 4.99 10.54
CA PRO A 31 -14.41 4.87 11.27
C PRO A 31 -15.48 4.18 10.43
N GLU A 32 -16.21 3.25 11.03
CA GLU A 32 -17.36 2.56 10.44
C GLU A 32 -17.11 1.74 9.17
N LEU A 33 -15.83 1.59 8.75
CA LEU A 33 -15.46 0.84 7.56
C LEU A 33 -14.68 -0.43 7.88
N GLU A 34 -14.96 -1.50 7.13
CA GLU A 34 -14.16 -2.72 7.21
C GLU A 34 -12.82 -2.53 6.49
N THR A 35 -11.73 -2.79 7.22
CA THR A 35 -10.36 -2.63 6.73
C THR A 35 -9.49 -3.82 7.11
N ILE A 36 -8.43 -4.07 6.34
CA ILE A 36 -7.51 -5.20 6.61
C ILE A 36 -6.82 -5.04 7.96
N GLN A 37 -6.34 -3.84 8.28
CA GLN A 37 -5.68 -3.53 9.56
C GLN A 37 -6.65 -3.71 10.74
N GLY A 38 -7.90 -3.28 10.60
CA GLY A 38 -8.94 -3.43 11.61
C GLY A 38 -9.26 -4.90 11.89
N SER A 39 -9.46 -5.70 10.84
CA SER A 39 -9.70 -7.14 10.96
C SER A 39 -8.55 -7.87 11.65
N LEU A 40 -7.30 -7.53 11.30
CA LEU A 40 -6.12 -8.10 11.93
C LEU A 40 -6.01 -7.67 13.42
N ALA A 41 -6.25 -6.39 13.73
CA ALA A 41 -6.25 -5.89 15.10
C ALA A 41 -7.31 -6.59 15.98
N LEU A 42 -8.51 -6.77 15.46
CA LEU A 42 -9.58 -7.52 16.14
C LEU A 42 -9.19 -8.98 16.39
N ALA A 43 -8.59 -9.66 15.40
CA ALA A 43 -8.13 -11.03 15.57
C ALA A 43 -7.04 -11.15 16.64
N ILE A 44 -6.06 -10.26 16.66
CA ILE A 44 -5.02 -10.20 17.70
C ILE A 44 -5.67 -9.96 19.06
N GLY A 45 -6.58 -9.00 19.16
CA GLY A 45 -7.29 -8.69 20.41
C GLY A 45 -8.08 -9.87 20.97
N ARG A 46 -8.73 -10.66 20.09
CA ARG A 46 -9.44 -11.89 20.50
C ARG A 46 -8.51 -12.97 21.04
N LEU A 47 -7.29 -13.07 20.50
CA LEU A 47 -6.30 -14.06 20.94
C LEU A 47 -5.61 -13.68 22.25
N THR A 48 -5.36 -12.38 22.47
CA THR A 48 -4.45 -11.91 23.53
C THR A 48 -5.14 -11.08 24.61
N GLY A 49 -6.32 -10.53 24.32
CA GLY A 49 -6.95 -9.49 25.12
C GLY A 49 -6.31 -8.10 24.97
N GLU A 50 -5.25 -7.96 24.18
CA GLU A 50 -4.52 -6.72 24.00
C GLU A 50 -5.15 -5.83 22.92
N LYS A 51 -5.13 -4.51 23.13
CA LYS A 51 -5.50 -3.53 22.11
C LYS A 51 -4.26 -3.13 21.33
N VAL A 52 -4.06 -3.75 20.17
CA VAL A 52 -2.87 -3.55 19.32
C VAL A 52 -3.32 -3.08 17.93
N LEU A 53 -2.63 -2.10 17.37
CA LEU A 53 -2.83 -1.66 15.99
C LEU A 53 -1.61 -2.05 15.14
N PRO A 54 -1.69 -3.11 14.31
CA PRO A 54 -0.58 -3.59 13.49
C PRO A 54 -0.14 -2.53 12.48
N GLN A 55 1.17 -2.33 12.34
CA GLN A 55 1.74 -1.36 11.40
C GLN A 55 2.13 -2.05 10.09
N GLY A 56 1.48 -1.68 8.98
CA GLY A 56 1.77 -2.23 7.65
C GLY A 56 3.00 -1.61 6.99
N SER A 57 3.66 -2.36 6.11
CA SER A 57 4.79 -1.87 5.30
C SER A 57 4.37 -0.81 4.29
N GLY A 58 3.09 -0.78 3.90
CA GLY A 58 2.46 0.22 3.06
C GLY A 58 0.96 0.19 3.20
N ARG A 59 0.30 1.30 2.91
CA ARG A 59 -1.15 1.36 2.76
C ARG A 59 -1.51 0.79 1.39
N THR A 60 -2.64 0.11 1.29
CA THR A 60 -3.30 -0.25 0.05
C THR A 60 -4.66 0.42 0.04
N ASP A 61 -5.08 0.93 -1.13
CA ASP A 61 -6.37 1.58 -1.30
C ASP A 61 -7.52 0.57 -1.26
N ALA A 62 -8.76 1.06 -1.20
CA ALA A 62 -9.96 0.23 -1.28
C ALA A 62 -9.93 -0.68 -2.51
N GLY A 63 -10.29 -1.94 -2.34
CA GLY A 63 -10.31 -2.95 -3.38
C GLY A 63 -8.94 -3.52 -3.80
N VAL A 64 -7.84 -3.02 -3.26
CA VAL A 64 -6.49 -3.51 -3.62
C VAL A 64 -6.16 -4.76 -2.83
N HIS A 65 -5.68 -5.79 -3.54
CA HIS A 65 -5.24 -7.08 -2.97
C HIS A 65 -3.78 -7.05 -2.58
N ALA A 66 -3.35 -8.01 -1.75
CA ALA A 66 -1.94 -8.26 -1.49
C ALA A 66 -1.63 -9.76 -1.51
N LEU A 67 -0.47 -10.09 -2.06
CA LEU A 67 0.07 -11.46 -2.02
C LEU A 67 0.99 -11.69 -0.81
N ALA A 68 1.65 -10.62 -0.31
CA ALA A 68 2.61 -10.69 0.78
C ALA A 68 2.79 -9.31 1.44
N GLN A 69 1.74 -8.75 2.02
CA GLN A 69 1.84 -7.55 2.85
C GLN A 69 2.55 -7.90 4.16
N VAL A 70 3.52 -7.09 4.55
CA VAL A 70 4.20 -7.24 5.83
C VAL A 70 3.60 -6.26 6.84
N ALA A 71 3.29 -6.76 8.03
CA ALA A 71 2.91 -5.93 9.17
C ALA A 71 3.71 -6.30 10.42
N THR A 72 3.84 -5.36 11.37
CA THR A 72 4.44 -5.59 12.68
C THR A 72 3.53 -5.12 13.78
N PHE A 73 3.59 -5.81 14.92
CA PHE A 73 2.95 -5.38 16.15
C PHE A 73 3.71 -5.89 17.36
N ALA A 74 3.65 -5.13 18.46
CA ALA A 74 4.20 -5.54 19.73
C ALA A 74 3.14 -6.24 20.59
N THR A 75 3.51 -7.29 21.35
CA THR A 75 2.62 -8.03 22.23
C THR A 75 3.38 -8.55 23.45
N ARG A 76 2.67 -8.71 24.57
CA ARG A 76 3.16 -9.41 25.78
C ARG A 76 2.64 -10.86 25.85
N SER A 77 1.90 -11.30 24.84
CA SER A 77 1.33 -12.64 24.79
C SER A 77 2.41 -13.72 24.84
N SER A 78 2.17 -14.76 25.63
CA SER A 78 3.03 -15.94 25.75
C SER A 78 2.81 -16.98 24.64
N ILE A 79 1.91 -16.72 23.68
CA ILE A 79 1.63 -17.65 22.56
C ILE A 79 2.96 -17.92 21.83
N PRO A 80 3.37 -19.22 21.67
CA PRO A 80 4.53 -19.58 20.88
C PRO A 80 4.43 -19.07 19.44
N VAL A 81 5.55 -18.58 18.86
CA VAL A 81 5.57 -17.98 17.52
C VAL A 81 4.94 -18.91 16.46
N GLY A 82 5.28 -20.21 16.52
CA GLY A 82 4.75 -21.20 15.58
C GLY A 82 3.23 -21.43 15.63
N ASN A 83 2.56 -20.97 16.68
CA ASN A 83 1.11 -21.14 16.84
C ASN A 83 0.32 -19.92 16.30
N TRP A 84 0.96 -18.76 16.16
CA TRP A 84 0.29 -17.54 15.74
C TRP A 84 -0.37 -17.64 14.38
N GLN A 85 0.32 -18.21 13.40
CA GLN A 85 -0.21 -18.34 12.05
C GLN A 85 -1.55 -19.08 12.05
N LYS A 86 -1.59 -20.24 12.70
CA LYS A 86 -2.82 -21.03 12.80
C LYS A 86 -3.90 -20.28 13.59
N ALA A 87 -3.57 -19.76 14.76
CA ALA A 87 -4.51 -19.09 15.64
C ALA A 87 -5.15 -17.85 14.97
N LEU A 88 -4.36 -17.04 14.24
CA LEU A 88 -4.88 -15.91 13.49
C LEU A 88 -5.78 -16.37 12.33
N ASN A 89 -5.38 -17.40 11.58
CA ASN A 89 -6.15 -17.92 10.47
C ASN A 89 -7.47 -18.59 10.88
N ASP A 90 -7.57 -19.10 12.09
CA ASP A 90 -8.80 -19.67 12.64
C ASP A 90 -9.86 -18.56 12.97
N ILE A 91 -9.41 -17.31 13.19
CA ILE A 91 -10.26 -16.17 13.56
C ILE A 91 -10.53 -15.24 12.37
N LEU A 92 -9.52 -15.03 11.50
CA LEU A 92 -9.61 -14.11 10.38
C LEU A 92 -10.63 -14.60 9.33
N PRO A 93 -11.36 -13.68 8.69
CA PRO A 93 -12.25 -14.04 7.58
C PRO A 93 -11.46 -14.66 6.42
N PRO A 94 -12.08 -15.51 5.58
CA PRO A 94 -11.41 -16.22 4.48
C PRO A 94 -10.63 -15.32 3.52
N ALA A 95 -11.04 -14.08 3.37
CA ALA A 95 -10.40 -13.09 2.51
C ALA A 95 -9.02 -12.63 3.02
N ILE A 96 -8.65 -12.90 4.30
CA ILE A 96 -7.36 -12.51 4.87
C ILE A 96 -6.67 -13.78 5.39
N ARG A 97 -5.44 -14.01 4.97
CA ARG A 97 -4.63 -15.14 5.41
C ARG A 97 -3.25 -14.72 5.86
N VAL A 98 -2.88 -15.17 7.03
CA VAL A 98 -1.51 -15.10 7.55
C VAL A 98 -0.69 -16.22 6.92
N LEU A 99 0.35 -15.84 6.21
CA LEU A 99 1.26 -16.77 5.52
C LEU A 99 2.44 -17.17 6.40
N ASP A 100 2.92 -16.24 7.24
CA ASP A 100 4.07 -16.42 8.10
C ASP A 100 4.02 -15.48 9.30
N VAL A 101 4.59 -15.91 10.43
CA VAL A 101 4.79 -15.10 11.63
C VAL A 101 6.20 -15.36 12.16
N GLN A 102 6.93 -14.28 12.42
CA GLN A 102 8.28 -14.33 12.98
C GLN A 102 8.42 -13.35 14.12
N GLU A 103 9.17 -13.70 15.14
CA GLU A 103 9.63 -12.74 16.12
C GLU A 103 10.84 -12.00 15.55
N VAL A 104 10.85 -10.68 15.70
CA VAL A 104 11.88 -9.81 15.14
C VAL A 104 12.40 -8.86 16.23
N GLU A 105 13.53 -8.22 15.95
CA GLU A 105 14.10 -7.22 16.84
C GLU A 105 13.10 -6.10 17.16
N THR A 106 13.21 -5.54 18.33
CA THR A 106 12.26 -4.55 18.87
C THR A 106 12.22 -3.26 18.04
N ASP A 107 13.30 -2.92 17.35
CA ASP A 107 13.43 -1.76 16.47
C ASP A 107 12.96 -2.02 15.03
N PHE A 108 12.71 -3.28 14.67
CA PHE A 108 12.18 -3.62 13.35
C PHE A 108 10.78 -3.03 13.16
N HIS A 109 10.60 -2.27 12.09
CA HIS A 109 9.34 -1.62 11.76
C HIS A 109 8.97 -1.89 10.30
N ALA A 110 7.83 -2.53 10.06
CA ALA A 110 7.42 -2.98 8.72
C ALA A 110 7.57 -1.91 7.63
N ARG A 111 7.21 -0.65 7.91
CA ARG A 111 7.28 0.45 6.95
C ARG A 111 8.70 1.00 6.77
N LYS A 112 9.45 1.20 7.86
CA LYS A 112 10.78 1.82 7.84
C LYS A 112 11.85 0.84 7.36
N SER A 113 11.71 -0.44 7.73
CA SER A 113 12.64 -1.52 7.34
C SER A 113 12.37 -2.08 5.94
N ALA A 114 11.30 -1.64 5.28
CA ALA A 114 10.99 -2.07 3.90
C ALA A 114 12.04 -1.53 2.93
N ARG A 115 12.71 -2.42 2.20
CA ARG A 115 13.73 -2.08 1.19
C ARG A 115 13.17 -2.01 -0.23
N LYS A 116 12.13 -2.79 -0.50
CA LYS A 116 11.51 -2.90 -1.81
C LYS A 116 10.03 -3.20 -1.69
N LYS A 117 9.23 -2.59 -2.58
CA LYS A 117 7.81 -2.92 -2.78
C LYS A 117 7.61 -3.29 -4.24
N THR A 118 6.71 -4.23 -4.49
CA THR A 118 6.36 -4.67 -5.85
C THR A 118 4.86 -4.62 -6.00
N TYR A 119 4.41 -4.02 -7.09
CA TYR A 119 3.01 -3.99 -7.48
C TYR A 119 2.80 -4.72 -8.79
N ARG A 120 1.62 -5.32 -8.95
CA ARG A 120 1.11 -5.86 -10.20
C ARG A 120 -0.22 -5.22 -10.52
N TYR A 121 -0.38 -4.79 -11.78
CA TYR A 121 -1.65 -4.32 -12.32
C TYR A 121 -2.02 -5.23 -13.49
N ARG A 122 -3.17 -5.90 -13.42
CA ARG A 122 -3.56 -6.94 -14.38
C ARG A 122 -4.66 -6.40 -15.29
N ILE A 123 -4.44 -6.50 -16.58
CA ILE A 123 -5.42 -6.15 -17.63
C ILE A 123 -5.79 -7.43 -18.37
N TYR A 124 -7.08 -7.71 -18.49
CA TYR A 124 -7.59 -8.82 -19.27
C TYR A 124 -8.00 -8.33 -20.66
N ARG A 125 -7.47 -8.96 -21.71
CA ARG A 125 -7.48 -8.46 -23.10
C ARG A 125 -8.45 -9.18 -24.03
N ALA A 126 -8.96 -10.37 -23.70
CA ALA A 126 -9.94 -11.06 -24.52
C ALA A 126 -11.30 -10.35 -24.53
N GLY A 127 -12.14 -10.62 -25.55
CA GLY A 127 -13.42 -9.97 -25.71
C GLY A 127 -14.41 -10.17 -24.54
N VAL A 128 -14.32 -11.32 -23.83
CA VAL A 128 -15.17 -11.65 -22.68
C VAL A 128 -14.29 -12.02 -21.51
N CYS A 129 -14.46 -11.31 -20.38
CA CYS A 129 -13.76 -11.62 -19.15
C CYS A 129 -14.49 -12.71 -18.36
N PRO A 130 -13.82 -13.81 -17.98
CA PRO A 130 -14.41 -14.83 -17.13
C PRO A 130 -14.84 -14.24 -15.76
N PRO A 131 -16.02 -14.61 -15.23
CA PRO A 131 -16.53 -14.04 -13.97
C PRO A 131 -15.62 -14.32 -12.77
N PHE A 132 -14.88 -15.43 -12.77
CA PHE A 132 -13.91 -15.77 -11.72
C PHE A 132 -12.65 -14.90 -11.72
N LEU A 133 -12.38 -14.17 -12.80
CA LEU A 133 -11.26 -13.23 -12.92
C LEU A 133 -11.69 -11.77 -12.76
N ALA A 134 -12.97 -11.46 -13.01
CA ALA A 134 -13.47 -10.09 -13.11
C ALA A 134 -13.17 -9.22 -11.88
N ARG A 135 -13.07 -9.80 -10.67
CA ARG A 135 -12.71 -9.08 -9.43
C ARG A 135 -11.22 -8.73 -9.33
N TYR A 136 -10.36 -9.39 -10.13
CA TYR A 136 -8.90 -9.36 -9.97
C TYR A 136 -8.16 -8.77 -11.16
N VAL A 137 -8.91 -8.40 -12.22
CA VAL A 137 -8.35 -7.84 -13.45
C VAL A 137 -9.17 -6.66 -13.91
N TRP A 138 -8.53 -5.74 -14.59
CA TRP A 138 -9.27 -4.76 -15.36
C TRP A 138 -9.54 -5.29 -16.75
N HIS A 139 -10.81 -5.48 -17.12
CA HIS A 139 -11.19 -5.93 -18.46
C HIS A 139 -11.09 -4.77 -19.45
N PHE A 140 -10.16 -4.87 -20.40
CA PHE A 140 -9.93 -3.88 -21.44
C PHE A 140 -9.67 -4.56 -22.79
N PRO A 141 -10.72 -4.91 -23.55
CA PRO A 141 -10.59 -5.64 -24.83
C PRO A 141 -10.26 -4.75 -26.03
N TYR A 142 -10.22 -3.43 -25.86
CA TYR A 142 -10.03 -2.48 -26.95
C TYR A 142 -8.58 -2.49 -27.47
N PRO A 143 -8.35 -2.11 -28.76
CA PRO A 143 -7.01 -2.07 -29.33
C PRO A 143 -6.03 -1.26 -28.48
N LEU A 144 -4.83 -1.80 -28.29
CA LEU A 144 -3.70 -1.16 -27.63
C LEU A 144 -2.42 -1.58 -28.37
N ASP A 145 -1.52 -0.66 -28.55
CA ASP A 145 -0.13 -0.93 -28.90
C ASP A 145 0.64 -1.37 -27.66
N GLU A 146 0.70 -2.68 -27.43
CA GLU A 146 1.34 -3.28 -26.26
C GLU A 146 2.88 -3.17 -26.33
N GLU A 147 3.47 -3.08 -27.55
CA GLU A 147 4.90 -2.91 -27.75
C GLU A 147 5.33 -1.51 -27.27
N THR A 148 4.67 -0.47 -27.75
CA THR A 148 4.93 0.92 -27.32
C THR A 148 4.68 1.11 -25.82
N MET A 149 3.66 0.44 -25.23
CA MET A 149 3.46 0.45 -23.78
C MET A 149 4.63 -0.19 -23.02
N THR A 150 5.21 -1.26 -23.56
CA THR A 150 6.34 -1.96 -22.94
C THR A 150 7.60 -1.09 -22.97
N GLU A 151 7.86 -0.42 -24.09
CA GLU A 151 8.95 0.56 -24.22
C GLU A 151 8.76 1.73 -23.25
N ALA A 152 7.54 2.27 -23.18
CA ALA A 152 7.19 3.37 -22.28
C ALA A 152 7.42 3.01 -20.79
N ALA A 153 7.15 1.75 -20.40
CA ALA A 153 7.39 1.30 -19.05
C ALA A 153 8.87 1.31 -18.66
N ALA A 154 9.79 1.15 -19.61
CA ALA A 154 11.23 1.20 -19.35
C ALA A 154 11.72 2.61 -18.98
N VAL A 155 11.06 3.67 -19.47
CA VAL A 155 11.45 5.07 -19.23
C VAL A 155 11.41 5.45 -17.75
N VAL A 156 10.52 4.85 -16.96
CA VAL A 156 10.34 5.18 -15.53
C VAL A 156 11.32 4.43 -14.61
N VAL A 157 12.21 3.61 -15.15
CA VAL A 157 13.24 2.92 -14.37
C VAL A 157 14.36 3.91 -13.99
N GLY A 158 14.78 3.87 -12.72
CA GLY A 158 15.77 4.81 -12.19
C GLY A 158 15.20 5.66 -11.06
N GLU A 159 15.94 6.72 -10.74
CA GLU A 159 15.53 7.71 -9.75
C GLU A 159 14.92 8.91 -10.47
N HIS A 160 13.66 9.21 -10.15
CA HIS A 160 12.90 10.30 -10.76
C HIS A 160 12.03 11.00 -9.72
N ASP A 161 11.68 12.26 -9.99
CA ASP A 161 10.60 12.96 -9.30
C ASP A 161 9.25 12.53 -9.89
N PHE A 162 8.44 11.84 -9.08
CA PHE A 162 7.12 11.34 -9.47
C PHE A 162 5.97 12.24 -9.01
N THR A 163 6.22 13.54 -8.82
CA THR A 163 5.19 14.50 -8.36
C THR A 163 3.95 14.46 -9.24
N SER A 164 4.11 14.42 -10.56
CA SER A 164 2.98 14.38 -11.52
C SER A 164 2.18 13.08 -11.47
N PHE A 165 2.74 12.03 -10.89
CA PHE A 165 2.08 10.73 -10.72
C PHE A 165 1.50 10.55 -9.30
N ALA A 166 1.67 11.51 -8.41
CA ALA A 166 1.12 11.48 -7.06
C ALA A 166 -0.30 12.03 -7.04
N ALA A 167 -1.24 11.33 -6.39
CA ALA A 167 -2.49 11.94 -6.00
C ALA A 167 -2.26 12.81 -4.75
N VAL A 168 -3.00 13.90 -4.64
CA VAL A 168 -3.01 14.74 -3.43
C VAL A 168 -3.66 13.92 -2.31
N ASP A 169 -2.94 13.76 -1.22
CA ASP A 169 -3.44 13.08 -0.02
C ASP A 169 -4.23 14.10 0.81
N GLU A 170 -5.56 14.08 0.67
CA GLU A 170 -6.44 15.04 1.36
C GLU A 170 -6.34 14.92 2.89
N GLU A 171 -6.11 13.70 3.43
CA GLU A 171 -5.90 13.50 4.86
C GLU A 171 -4.65 14.22 5.39
N LYS A 172 -3.57 14.28 4.61
CA LYS A 172 -2.37 15.05 4.99
C LYS A 172 -2.59 16.55 4.95
N ARG A 173 -3.48 17.00 4.09
CA ARG A 173 -3.84 18.42 3.99
C ARG A 173 -4.52 18.91 5.26
N ASP A 174 -5.42 18.11 5.83
CA ASP A 174 -6.13 18.44 7.05
C ASP A 174 -5.23 18.36 8.29
N GLU A 175 -4.32 17.38 8.38
CA GLU A 175 -3.32 17.28 9.44
C GLU A 175 -2.31 18.45 9.40
N GLU A 176 -1.85 18.86 8.22
CA GLU A 176 -0.95 20.01 8.04
C GLU A 176 -1.64 21.33 8.38
N VAL A 177 -2.90 21.52 7.99
CA VAL A 177 -3.70 22.69 8.35
C VAL A 177 -3.91 22.78 9.86
N VAL A 178 -4.21 21.66 10.53
CA VAL A 178 -4.37 21.61 11.98
C VAL A 178 -3.04 21.87 12.71
N ALA A 179 -1.94 21.30 12.22
CA ALA A 179 -0.62 21.50 12.80
C ALA A 179 -0.12 22.94 12.69
N VAL A 180 -0.37 23.61 11.56
CA VAL A 180 -0.03 25.03 11.35
C VAL A 180 -0.84 25.93 12.28
N HIS A 181 -2.13 25.65 12.50
CA HIS A 181 -2.96 26.39 13.44
C HIS A 181 -2.53 26.18 14.91
N ALA A 182 -2.07 24.99 15.26
CA ALA A 182 -1.61 24.69 16.62
C ALA A 182 -0.24 25.32 16.96
N GLN A 183 0.63 25.52 15.98
CA GLN A 183 1.95 26.12 16.18
C GLN A 183 1.95 27.66 16.20
N ASN A 184 0.99 28.29 15.53
CA ASN A 184 1.04 29.73 15.33
C ASN A 184 0.21 30.55 16.31
N GLY A 185 -0.54 29.95 17.25
CA GLY A 185 -1.24 30.65 18.36
C GLY A 185 -1.98 31.94 17.95
N VAL A 186 -2.47 32.05 16.71
CA VAL A 186 -2.97 33.30 16.14
C VAL A 186 -4.48 33.27 16.03
N GLU A 187 -5.07 34.32 16.58
CA GLU A 187 -6.49 34.68 16.51
C GLU A 187 -7.04 34.62 15.07
N SER A 188 -8.28 34.15 14.97
CA SER A 188 -9.04 34.03 13.74
C SER A 188 -9.04 35.29 12.91
N GLY A 189 -8.62 35.23 11.65
CA GLY A 189 -8.94 36.29 10.70
C GLY A 189 -7.95 36.64 9.59
N LYS A 190 -6.98 35.78 9.23
CA LYS A 190 -6.15 36.06 8.04
C LYS A 190 -6.18 34.86 7.06
N ASN A 191 -6.62 35.14 5.83
CA ASN A 191 -6.53 34.21 4.71
C ASN A 191 -5.05 33.96 4.37
N VAL A 192 -4.55 32.75 4.60
CA VAL A 192 -3.22 32.32 4.17
C VAL A 192 -3.31 31.97 2.68
N THR A 193 -2.48 32.59 1.87
CA THR A 193 -2.42 32.32 0.42
C THR A 193 -1.69 31.00 0.14
N VAL A 194 -2.08 30.34 -0.97
CA VAL A 194 -1.56 29.02 -1.41
C VAL A 194 -0.02 29.00 -1.57
N ASP A 195 0.63 30.14 -1.76
CA ASP A 195 2.09 30.25 -1.90
C ASP A 195 2.87 30.18 -0.57
N GLU A 196 2.27 30.52 0.55
CA GLU A 196 2.93 30.39 1.86
C GLU A 196 2.94 28.94 2.37
N CYS A 197 1.95 28.13 1.98
CA CYS A 197 1.89 26.71 2.34
C CYS A 197 3.02 25.87 1.70
N LYS A 198 3.56 26.30 0.55
CA LYS A 198 4.66 25.59 -0.15
C LYS A 198 6.02 25.70 0.52
N ARG A 199 6.20 26.61 1.48
CA ARG A 199 7.52 26.89 2.10
C ARG A 199 7.80 26.14 3.40
N THR A 200 6.83 25.44 3.98
CA THR A 200 6.97 24.79 5.30
C THR A 200 7.11 23.27 5.30
N THR A 201 7.08 22.62 4.13
CA THR A 201 7.28 21.15 4.02
C THR A 201 8.75 20.81 3.75
N ALA A 202 9.60 21.00 4.73
CA ALA A 202 10.93 20.40 4.73
C ALA A 202 10.81 18.91 5.13
N GLY A 203 10.88 17.97 4.15
CA GLY A 203 11.19 16.58 4.49
C GLY A 203 10.64 15.44 3.66
N SER A 204 9.63 15.60 2.80
CA SER A 204 9.14 14.48 1.97
C SER A 204 9.34 14.77 0.49
N THR A 205 10.44 14.32 -0.08
CA THR A 205 10.64 14.42 -1.53
C THR A 205 9.73 13.41 -2.24
N ASN A 206 9.16 13.80 -3.41
CA ASN A 206 8.43 12.89 -4.29
C ASN A 206 9.36 12.05 -5.18
N VAL A 207 10.67 12.18 -4.97
CA VAL A 207 11.69 11.36 -5.64
C VAL A 207 11.59 9.92 -5.15
N ARG A 208 11.53 8.98 -6.10
CA ARG A 208 11.51 7.52 -5.83
C ARG A 208 12.46 6.83 -6.80
N THR A 209 13.01 5.71 -6.35
CA THR A 209 13.81 4.83 -7.22
C THR A 209 12.97 3.65 -7.64
N VAL A 210 12.71 3.54 -8.94
CA VAL A 210 12.07 2.38 -9.56
C VAL A 210 13.18 1.42 -10.01
N TYR A 211 13.20 0.21 -9.44
CA TYR A 211 14.21 -0.80 -9.72
C TYR A 211 13.91 -1.61 -10.97
N SER A 212 12.63 -1.83 -11.24
CA SER A 212 12.15 -2.52 -12.43
C SER A 212 10.74 -2.08 -12.78
N SER A 213 10.44 -1.99 -14.07
CA SER A 213 9.14 -1.61 -14.60
C SER A 213 8.97 -2.32 -15.94
N ALA A 214 7.99 -3.22 -16.03
CA ALA A 214 7.79 -4.02 -17.23
C ALA A 214 6.35 -4.48 -17.40
N TRP A 215 5.94 -4.64 -18.64
CA TRP A 215 4.73 -5.34 -19.03
C TRP A 215 5.07 -6.77 -19.44
N VAL A 216 4.20 -7.71 -19.07
CA VAL A 216 4.33 -9.13 -19.44
C VAL A 216 2.99 -9.60 -19.98
N ARG A 217 3.00 -10.23 -21.16
CA ARG A 217 1.83 -10.87 -21.75
C ARG A 217 1.85 -12.37 -21.45
N GLU A 218 0.77 -12.85 -20.82
CA GLU A 218 0.57 -14.27 -20.54
C GLU A 218 -0.86 -14.65 -21.00
N GLY A 219 -0.97 -15.28 -22.16
CA GLY A 219 -2.27 -15.58 -22.78
C GLY A 219 -3.12 -14.31 -22.96
N ASP A 220 -4.30 -14.26 -22.33
CA ASP A 220 -5.20 -13.11 -22.41
C ASP A 220 -4.93 -12.02 -21.36
N GLU A 221 -3.96 -12.23 -20.47
CA GLU A 221 -3.58 -11.24 -19.48
C GLU A 221 -2.36 -10.43 -19.91
N PHE A 222 -2.44 -9.12 -19.75
CA PHE A 222 -1.35 -8.18 -19.92
C PHE A 222 -1.09 -7.50 -18.58
N THR A 223 0.02 -7.86 -17.92
CA THR A 223 0.32 -7.52 -16.54
C THR A 223 1.46 -6.53 -16.46
N TYR A 224 1.22 -5.38 -15.85
CA TYR A 224 2.27 -4.45 -15.45
C TYR A 224 2.85 -4.86 -14.10
N LYS A 225 4.17 -4.99 -14.04
CA LYS A 225 4.91 -5.28 -12.81
C LYS A 225 5.95 -4.21 -12.56
N VAL A 226 5.88 -3.58 -11.40
CA VAL A 226 6.80 -2.52 -11.00
C VAL A 226 7.34 -2.77 -9.60
N SER A 227 8.66 -2.57 -9.42
CA SER A 227 9.32 -2.67 -8.12
C SER A 227 10.13 -1.40 -7.87
N GLY A 228 10.10 -0.88 -6.64
CA GLY A 228 10.82 0.33 -6.27
C GLY A 228 11.08 0.45 -4.77
N SER A 229 11.80 1.48 -4.36
CA SER A 229 12.06 1.83 -2.96
C SER A 229 10.79 2.18 -2.18
N GLY A 230 9.82 2.76 -2.87
CA GLY A 230 8.50 3.15 -2.37
C GLY A 230 7.67 3.74 -3.50
N PHE A 231 6.39 3.95 -3.24
CA PHE A 231 5.47 4.54 -4.21
C PHE A 231 4.64 5.62 -3.52
N LEU A 232 4.31 6.67 -4.25
CA LEU A 232 3.40 7.73 -3.83
C LEU A 232 1.94 7.25 -3.91
N HIS A 233 1.05 7.99 -3.29
CA HIS A 233 -0.39 7.71 -3.35
C HIS A 233 -0.85 7.69 -4.82
N HIS A 234 -1.56 6.65 -5.23
CA HIS A 234 -2.03 6.36 -6.58
C HIS A 234 -0.95 6.27 -7.69
N MET A 235 0.34 6.41 -7.38
CA MET A 235 1.41 6.45 -8.38
C MET A 235 1.34 5.30 -9.40
N VAL A 236 1.14 4.06 -8.97
CA VAL A 236 1.09 2.90 -9.88
C VAL A 236 -0.14 2.97 -10.80
N ARG A 237 -1.28 3.43 -10.31
CA ARG A 237 -2.50 3.63 -11.13
C ARG A 237 -2.28 4.69 -12.19
N ASN A 238 -1.64 5.81 -11.83
CA ASN A 238 -1.35 6.91 -12.73
C ASN A 238 -0.34 6.49 -13.80
N LEU A 239 0.70 5.74 -13.44
CA LEU A 239 1.64 5.16 -14.41
C LEU A 239 0.92 4.26 -15.42
N VAL A 240 0.06 3.34 -14.96
CA VAL A 240 -0.71 2.47 -15.84
C VAL A 240 -1.64 3.29 -16.75
N GLY A 241 -2.32 4.30 -16.20
CA GLY A 241 -3.16 5.22 -16.98
C GLY A 241 -2.37 5.91 -18.09
N THR A 242 -1.17 6.41 -17.79
CA THR A 242 -0.26 7.04 -18.76
C THR A 242 0.17 6.07 -19.85
N PHE A 243 0.59 4.85 -19.49
CA PHE A 243 0.96 3.84 -20.48
C PHE A 243 -0.21 3.46 -21.40
N LEU A 244 -1.43 3.43 -20.88
CA LEU A 244 -2.62 3.21 -21.70
C LEU A 244 -2.89 4.35 -22.68
N LEU A 245 -2.63 5.60 -22.30
CA LEU A 245 -2.72 6.73 -23.24
C LEU A 245 -1.67 6.60 -24.35
N VAL A 246 -0.48 6.11 -24.03
CA VAL A 246 0.56 5.79 -25.02
C VAL A 246 0.11 4.66 -25.94
N GLY A 247 -0.37 3.53 -25.40
CA GLY A 247 -0.85 2.40 -26.18
C GLY A 247 -2.08 2.70 -27.07
N LYS A 248 -2.83 3.75 -26.72
CA LYS A 248 -3.92 4.29 -27.57
C LYS A 248 -3.43 5.29 -28.61
N GLY A 249 -2.16 5.67 -28.62
CA GLY A 249 -1.62 6.73 -29.47
C GLY A 249 -2.08 8.15 -29.10
N THR A 250 -2.67 8.33 -27.91
CA THR A 250 -3.14 9.64 -27.42
C THR A 250 -2.00 10.45 -26.82
N LEU A 251 -1.00 9.77 -26.22
CA LEU A 251 0.21 10.35 -25.66
C LEU A 251 1.43 9.76 -26.36
N ARG A 252 2.44 10.57 -26.69
CA ARG A 252 3.68 10.07 -27.27
C ARG A 252 4.61 9.61 -26.16
N MET A 253 5.35 8.51 -26.38
CA MET A 253 6.30 7.95 -25.40
C MET A 253 7.32 8.99 -24.91
N GLN A 254 7.82 9.85 -25.79
CA GLN A 254 8.78 10.91 -25.47
C GLN A 254 8.25 11.96 -24.47
N ASP A 255 6.93 12.10 -24.37
CA ASP A 255 6.32 13.10 -23.50
C ASP A 255 6.26 12.61 -22.04
N ILE A 256 6.48 11.29 -21.77
CA ILE A 256 6.46 10.72 -20.41
C ILE A 256 7.55 11.33 -19.53
N GLY A 257 8.74 11.56 -20.07
CA GLY A 257 9.88 12.14 -19.34
C GLY A 257 9.72 13.63 -18.99
N THR A 258 8.67 14.27 -19.53
CA THR A 258 8.34 15.69 -19.28
C THR A 258 7.12 15.89 -18.38
N ILE A 259 6.43 14.79 -18.03
CA ILE A 259 5.31 14.76 -17.09
C ILE A 259 5.87 14.66 -15.66
#